data_f0b805d6a37e9df25629abdfae7ca6ed
#
_entry.id   f0b805d6a37e9df25629abdfae7ca6ed
#
_cell.length_a   1.000
_cell.length_b   1.000
_cell.length_c   1.000
_cell.angle_alpha   90.00
_cell.angle_beta   90.00
_cell.angle_gamma   90.00
#
_symmetry.space_group_name_H-M   'P 1'
#
loop_
_entity.id
_entity.type
_entity.pdbx_description
1 polymer ?
#
loop_
_entity_poly.entity_id
_entity_poly.type
_entity_poly.pdbx_seq_one_letter_code
_entity_poly.pdbx_strand_id
1 'polypeptide(L)'
;MGRTQRIVVVGVCALTVLALGALVAGVPTGVVRIFDVVNSAALFVIAAWVRMLHREQRLIMVALGVSALGDLFLSRILPAPGGAASMAGMVCFLAAYVALTIALLRGRPGPWEGLLVVPFLGSGTVVVWALKDDLTGMFLLAVPIFLLVITMMAWAATTTLVRTYFVPRVRWWAAVGATVIFASDAAVAFEMFYPPFSPQPPMPLQLFVRASYIAGWLLMLLIVCDPVLRFAADGADMPAAVGREGRS
;
A
#
# COMPACT_ATOMS: atom_id res chain seq x y z
N MET A 1 12.56 -15.41 -7.51
CA MET A 1 11.41 -14.91 -8.29
C MET A 1 11.29 -15.74 -9.55
N GLY A 2 10.17 -16.47 -9.73
CA GLY A 2 9.91 -17.32 -10.89
C GLY A 2 9.68 -16.51 -12.18
N ARG A 3 9.77 -17.17 -13.36
CA ARG A 3 9.59 -16.52 -14.68
C ARG A 3 8.27 -15.76 -14.77
N THR A 4 7.17 -16.37 -14.31
CA THR A 4 5.83 -15.78 -14.31
C THR A 4 5.76 -14.51 -13.46
N GLN A 5 6.37 -14.51 -12.29
CA GLN A 5 6.39 -13.34 -11.40
C GLN A 5 7.13 -12.16 -12.03
N ARG A 6 8.23 -12.42 -12.75
CA ARG A 6 8.97 -11.37 -13.46
C ARG A 6 8.13 -10.75 -14.58
N ILE A 7 7.46 -11.58 -15.39
CA ILE A 7 6.59 -11.11 -16.48
C ILE A 7 5.51 -10.18 -15.92
N VAL A 8 4.94 -10.55 -14.81
CA VAL A 8 3.86 -9.81 -14.17
C VAL A 8 4.34 -8.48 -13.61
N VAL A 9 5.46 -8.47 -12.88
CA VAL A 9 6.06 -7.21 -12.38
C VAL A 9 6.37 -6.27 -13.55
N VAL A 10 6.95 -6.81 -14.62
CA VAL A 10 7.22 -6.03 -15.83
C VAL A 10 5.92 -5.49 -16.44
N GLY A 11 4.86 -6.31 -16.50
CA GLY A 11 3.55 -5.88 -16.99
C GLY A 11 2.94 -4.74 -16.18
N VAL A 12 2.97 -4.83 -14.83
CA VAL A 12 2.50 -3.76 -13.94
C VAL A 12 3.35 -2.49 -14.10
N CYS A 13 4.68 -2.63 -14.16
CA CYS A 13 5.56 -1.48 -14.40
C CYS A 13 5.27 -0.81 -15.75
N ALA A 14 5.08 -1.60 -16.82
CA ALA A 14 4.75 -1.08 -18.14
C ALA A 14 3.40 -0.34 -18.14
N LEU A 15 2.37 -0.91 -17.48
CA LEU A 15 1.06 -0.27 -17.33
C LEU A 15 1.15 1.05 -16.56
N THR A 16 1.97 1.08 -15.50
CA THR A 16 2.23 2.30 -14.73
C THR A 16 2.90 3.38 -15.57
N VAL A 17 3.93 3.01 -16.34
CA VAL A 17 4.61 3.95 -17.25
C VAL A 17 3.66 4.50 -18.29
N LEU A 18 2.77 3.67 -18.84
CA LEU A 18 1.73 4.09 -19.78
C LEU A 18 0.74 5.07 -19.13
N ALA A 19 0.29 4.79 -17.89
CA ALA A 19 -0.61 5.68 -17.15
C ALA A 19 0.03 7.05 -16.87
N LEU A 20 1.30 7.07 -16.44
CA LEU A 20 2.06 8.30 -16.19
C LEU A 20 2.32 9.05 -17.51
N GLY A 21 2.65 8.35 -18.59
CA GLY A 21 2.82 8.94 -19.92
C GLY A 21 1.52 9.56 -20.45
N ALA A 22 0.39 8.89 -20.24
CA ALA A 22 -0.93 9.41 -20.61
C ALA A 22 -1.28 10.69 -19.84
N LEU A 23 -0.94 10.75 -18.54
CA LEU A 23 -1.12 11.94 -17.72
C LEU A 23 -0.28 13.11 -18.23
N VAL A 24 0.99 12.88 -18.53
CA VAL A 24 1.90 13.92 -19.09
C VAL A 24 1.46 14.37 -20.47
N ALA A 25 0.91 13.46 -21.28
CA ALA A 25 0.37 13.78 -22.62
C ALA A 25 -0.97 14.53 -22.58
N GLY A 26 -1.50 14.85 -21.39
CA GLY A 26 -2.76 15.58 -21.26
C GLY A 26 -4.02 14.77 -21.60
N VAL A 27 -3.94 13.44 -21.51
CA VAL A 27 -5.09 12.54 -21.68
C VAL A 27 -6.15 12.87 -20.62
N PRO A 28 -7.46 12.84 -20.94
CA PRO A 28 -8.52 13.13 -19.99
C PRO A 28 -8.38 12.34 -18.69
N THR A 29 -8.54 13.01 -17.54
CA THR A 29 -8.36 12.42 -16.21
C THR A 29 -9.22 11.17 -15.96
N GLY A 30 -10.38 11.06 -16.60
CA GLY A 30 -11.21 9.87 -16.54
C GLY A 30 -10.52 8.61 -17.08
N VAL A 31 -9.76 8.75 -18.17
CA VAL A 31 -8.98 7.63 -18.75
C VAL A 31 -7.82 7.23 -17.81
N VAL A 32 -7.13 8.23 -17.26
CA VAL A 32 -6.03 7.98 -16.30
C VAL A 32 -6.54 7.24 -15.07
N ARG A 33 -7.71 7.59 -14.54
CA ARG A 33 -8.34 6.88 -13.41
C ARG A 33 -8.67 5.41 -13.73
N ILE A 34 -9.06 5.11 -14.97
CA ILE A 34 -9.27 3.71 -15.39
C ILE A 34 -7.94 2.94 -15.29
N PHE A 35 -6.83 3.53 -15.73
CA PHE A 35 -5.51 2.91 -15.58
C PHE A 35 -5.14 2.66 -14.11
N ASP A 36 -5.45 3.61 -13.21
CA ASP A 36 -5.18 3.46 -11.78
C ASP A 36 -5.96 2.23 -11.22
N VAL A 37 -7.26 2.12 -11.50
CA VAL A 37 -8.09 0.98 -11.07
C VAL A 37 -7.62 -0.34 -11.68
N VAL A 38 -7.27 -0.36 -12.98
CA VAL A 38 -6.77 -1.57 -13.65
C VAL A 38 -5.44 -2.02 -13.04
N ASN A 39 -4.56 -1.08 -12.71
CA ASN A 39 -3.28 -1.37 -12.05
C ASN A 39 -3.50 -2.03 -10.68
N SER A 40 -4.33 -1.46 -9.83
CA SER A 40 -4.63 -2.01 -8.49
C SER A 40 -5.31 -3.37 -8.58
N ALA A 41 -6.25 -3.54 -9.50
CA ALA A 41 -6.90 -4.83 -9.76
C ALA A 41 -5.89 -5.87 -10.25
N ALA A 42 -4.95 -5.50 -11.13
CA ALA A 42 -3.90 -6.39 -11.60
C ALA A 42 -3.01 -6.88 -10.46
N LEU A 43 -2.59 -5.99 -9.55
CA LEU A 43 -1.80 -6.37 -8.37
C LEU A 43 -2.52 -7.41 -7.51
N PHE A 44 -3.82 -7.21 -7.27
CA PHE A 44 -4.64 -8.18 -6.53
C PHE A 44 -4.76 -9.52 -7.25
N VAL A 45 -5.11 -9.53 -8.55
CA VAL A 45 -5.25 -10.76 -9.34
C VAL A 45 -3.96 -11.57 -9.32
N ILE A 46 -2.82 -10.91 -9.43
CA ILE A 46 -1.50 -11.55 -9.36
C ILE A 46 -1.29 -12.17 -7.97
N ALA A 47 -1.56 -11.41 -6.91
CA ALA A 47 -1.45 -11.91 -5.53
C ALA A 47 -2.34 -13.15 -5.33
N ALA A 48 -3.56 -13.14 -5.87
CA ALA A 48 -4.51 -14.25 -5.75
C ALA A 48 -4.05 -15.53 -6.46
N TRP A 49 -3.21 -15.44 -7.50
CA TRP A 49 -2.68 -16.59 -8.23
C TRP A 49 -1.43 -17.21 -7.58
N VAL A 50 -0.85 -16.54 -6.60
CA VAL A 50 0.32 -17.05 -5.88
C VAL A 50 -0.11 -18.05 -4.81
N ARG A 51 0.57 -19.21 -4.75
CA ARG A 51 0.37 -20.15 -3.64
C ARG A 51 0.95 -19.55 -2.36
N MET A 52 0.08 -19.18 -1.45
CA MET A 52 0.44 -18.56 -0.19
C MET A 52 0.69 -19.63 0.88
N LEU A 53 1.88 -19.61 1.45
CA LEU A 53 2.30 -20.53 2.49
C LEU A 53 2.08 -19.95 3.90
N HIS A 54 2.03 -18.60 4.00
CA HIS A 54 2.01 -17.89 5.28
C HIS A 54 0.74 -17.04 5.44
N ARG A 55 0.29 -16.88 6.69
CA ARG A 55 -0.87 -16.04 7.04
C ARG A 55 -0.66 -14.58 6.62
N GLU A 56 0.56 -14.09 6.75
CA GLU A 56 0.95 -12.71 6.39
C GLU A 56 0.70 -12.43 4.90
N GLN A 57 1.08 -13.37 4.02
CA GLN A 57 0.82 -13.24 2.58
C GLN A 57 -0.67 -13.13 2.28
N ARG A 58 -1.51 -13.93 2.97
CA ARG A 58 -2.97 -13.87 2.82
C ARG A 58 -3.53 -12.52 3.27
N LEU A 59 -3.04 -11.96 4.38
CA LEU A 59 -3.47 -10.65 4.87
C LEU A 59 -3.05 -9.53 3.91
N ILE A 60 -1.84 -9.59 3.36
CA ILE A 60 -1.37 -8.62 2.36
C ILE A 60 -2.18 -8.74 1.05
N MET A 61 -2.51 -9.97 0.61
CA MET A 61 -3.40 -10.17 -0.53
C MET A 61 -4.79 -9.56 -0.28
N VAL A 62 -5.37 -9.77 0.91
CA VAL A 62 -6.65 -9.15 1.28
C VAL A 62 -6.52 -7.63 1.25
N ALA A 63 -5.42 -7.07 1.76
CA ALA A 63 -5.17 -5.64 1.69
C ALA A 63 -5.11 -5.12 0.25
N LEU A 64 -4.43 -5.84 -0.67
CA LEU A 64 -4.39 -5.52 -2.10
C LEU A 64 -5.78 -5.54 -2.75
N GLY A 65 -6.62 -6.52 -2.41
CA GLY A 65 -7.99 -6.61 -2.94
C GLY A 65 -8.90 -5.50 -2.42
N VAL A 66 -8.81 -5.20 -1.13
CA VAL A 66 -9.62 -4.15 -0.50
C VAL A 66 -9.15 -2.76 -0.95
N SER A 67 -7.83 -2.53 -1.15
CA SER A 67 -7.34 -1.28 -1.71
C SER A 67 -7.79 -1.07 -3.17
N ALA A 68 -7.82 -2.14 -3.99
CA ALA A 68 -8.34 -2.06 -5.36
C ALA A 68 -9.84 -1.68 -5.38
N LEU A 69 -10.63 -2.15 -4.41
CA LEU A 69 -12.02 -1.67 -4.21
C LEU A 69 -12.04 -0.19 -3.79
N GLY A 70 -11.12 0.23 -2.95
CA GLY A 70 -10.95 1.63 -2.57
C GLY A 70 -10.70 2.53 -3.78
N ASP A 71 -9.80 2.14 -4.67
CA ASP A 71 -9.51 2.84 -5.92
C ASP A 71 -10.74 2.91 -6.82
N LEU A 72 -11.51 1.83 -6.94
CA LEU A 72 -12.73 1.81 -7.72
C LEU A 72 -13.74 2.86 -7.22
N PHE A 73 -13.90 3.00 -5.89
CA PHE A 73 -14.78 4.03 -5.31
C PHE A 73 -14.20 5.44 -5.49
N LEU A 74 -12.90 5.64 -5.30
CA LEU A 74 -12.27 6.96 -5.46
C LEU A 74 -12.18 7.41 -6.92
N SER A 75 -12.14 6.47 -7.87
CA SER A 75 -12.09 6.79 -9.31
C SER A 75 -13.31 7.54 -9.82
N ARG A 76 -14.43 7.55 -9.05
CA ARG A 76 -15.72 8.10 -9.46
C ARG A 76 -16.29 7.46 -10.74
N ILE A 77 -15.83 6.28 -11.12
CA ILE A 77 -16.40 5.48 -12.20
C ILE A 77 -17.80 5.01 -11.80
N LEU A 78 -17.99 4.71 -10.52
CA LEU A 78 -19.29 4.36 -9.96
C LEU A 78 -20.03 5.64 -9.54
N PRO A 79 -21.21 5.92 -10.12
CA PRO A 79 -22.01 7.05 -9.70
C PRO A 79 -22.52 6.84 -8.28
N ALA A 80 -22.08 7.69 -7.35
CA ALA A 80 -22.58 7.70 -5.98
C ALA A 80 -22.85 9.15 -5.55
N PRO A 81 -23.98 9.43 -4.89
CA PRO A 81 -24.34 10.78 -4.48
C PRO A 81 -23.42 11.31 -3.39
N GLY A 82 -23.07 12.60 -3.48
CA GLY A 82 -22.62 13.46 -2.40
C GLY A 82 -21.48 12.93 -1.51
N GLY A 83 -20.30 12.61 -2.06
CA GLY A 83 -19.14 12.23 -1.23
C GLY A 83 -19.17 10.80 -0.67
N ALA A 84 -20.27 10.06 -0.83
CA ALA A 84 -20.40 8.68 -0.32
C ALA A 84 -19.36 7.73 -0.94
N ALA A 85 -19.04 7.90 -2.23
CA ALA A 85 -17.98 7.13 -2.88
C ALA A 85 -16.61 7.38 -2.24
N SER A 86 -16.28 8.65 -1.97
CA SER A 86 -15.01 8.99 -1.31
C SER A 86 -14.92 8.38 0.09
N MET A 87 -16.00 8.40 0.86
CA MET A 87 -16.04 7.74 2.18
C MET A 87 -15.90 6.22 2.08
N ALA A 88 -16.59 5.58 1.13
CA ALA A 88 -16.46 4.14 0.89
C ALA A 88 -15.02 3.77 0.51
N GLY A 89 -14.39 4.55 -0.35
CA GLY A 89 -12.98 4.40 -0.70
C GLY A 89 -12.06 4.51 0.52
N MET A 90 -12.24 5.55 1.35
CA MET A 90 -11.46 5.72 2.59
C MET A 90 -11.65 4.54 3.55
N VAL A 91 -12.86 4.02 3.72
CA VAL A 91 -13.13 2.85 4.57
C VAL A 91 -12.42 1.61 4.03
N CYS A 92 -12.42 1.40 2.72
CA CYS A 92 -11.66 0.32 2.09
C CYS A 92 -10.16 0.45 2.38
N PHE A 93 -9.57 1.62 2.19
CA PHE A 93 -8.15 1.84 2.50
C PHE A 93 -7.84 1.65 3.99
N LEU A 94 -8.69 2.13 4.90
CA LEU A 94 -8.55 1.87 6.33
C LEU A 94 -8.48 0.37 6.63
N ALA A 95 -9.41 -0.41 6.05
CA ALA A 95 -9.42 -1.86 6.22
C ALA A 95 -8.15 -2.52 5.64
N ALA A 96 -7.67 -2.06 4.48
CA ALA A 96 -6.42 -2.52 3.88
C ALA A 96 -5.22 -2.25 4.80
N TYR A 97 -5.11 -1.05 5.38
CA TYR A 97 -4.00 -0.68 6.25
C TYR A 97 -4.05 -1.39 7.61
N VAL A 98 -5.23 -1.64 8.15
CA VAL A 98 -5.39 -2.51 9.32
C VAL A 98 -4.89 -3.93 9.01
N ALA A 99 -5.25 -4.50 7.85
CA ALA A 99 -4.79 -5.81 7.44
C ALA A 99 -3.26 -5.86 7.28
N LEU A 100 -2.64 -4.83 6.68
CA LEU A 100 -1.18 -4.69 6.59
C LEU A 100 -0.53 -4.57 7.97
N THR A 101 -1.10 -3.77 8.87
CA THR A 101 -0.61 -3.62 10.24
C THR A 101 -0.59 -4.98 10.94
N ILE A 102 -1.68 -5.74 10.87
CA ILE A 102 -1.78 -7.08 11.47
C ILE A 102 -0.80 -8.06 10.82
N ALA A 103 -0.56 -7.94 9.50
CA ALA A 103 0.39 -8.79 8.78
C ALA A 103 1.84 -8.54 9.21
N LEU A 104 2.22 -7.28 9.42
CA LEU A 104 3.60 -6.86 9.61
C LEU A 104 3.99 -6.72 11.09
N LEU A 105 3.03 -6.35 11.97
CA LEU A 105 3.28 -6.23 13.40
C LEU A 105 3.24 -7.61 14.07
N ARG A 106 4.40 -8.15 14.40
CA ARG A 106 4.54 -9.45 15.07
C ARG A 106 5.13 -9.30 16.48
N GLY A 107 4.45 -9.91 17.44
CA GLY A 107 4.84 -9.83 18.84
C GLY A 107 4.61 -8.43 19.45
N ARG A 108 4.98 -8.29 20.73
CA ARG A 108 4.90 -6.99 21.43
C ARG A 108 6.07 -6.11 20.99
N PRO A 109 5.82 -4.85 20.61
CA PRO A 109 6.90 -3.93 20.28
C PRO A 109 7.74 -3.62 21.52
N GLY A 110 9.06 -3.60 21.33
CA GLY A 110 9.99 -3.12 22.36
C GLY A 110 9.96 -1.58 22.47
N PRO A 111 10.51 -1.01 23.55
CA PRO A 111 10.46 0.45 23.77
C PRO A 111 11.16 1.24 22.65
N TRP A 112 12.26 0.74 22.11
CA TRP A 112 12.97 1.38 20.98
C TRP A 112 12.19 1.34 19.66
N GLU A 113 11.41 0.29 19.46
CA GLU A 113 10.54 0.17 18.29
C GLU A 113 9.40 1.20 18.33
N GLY A 114 8.97 1.59 19.54
CA GLY A 114 8.00 2.67 19.74
C GLY A 114 8.50 4.01 19.21
N LEU A 115 9.82 4.29 19.26
CA LEU A 115 10.37 5.54 18.73
C LEU A 115 10.26 5.65 17.19
N LEU A 116 10.18 4.52 16.48
CA LEU A 116 10.01 4.52 15.02
C LEU A 116 8.66 5.08 14.57
N VAL A 117 7.69 5.26 15.48
CA VAL A 117 6.41 5.92 15.15
C VAL A 117 6.56 7.43 15.01
N VAL A 118 7.56 8.04 15.68
CA VAL A 118 7.68 9.50 15.80
C VAL A 118 7.72 10.23 14.46
N PRO A 119 8.55 9.83 13.46
CA PRO A 119 8.58 10.52 12.19
C PRO A 119 7.24 10.47 11.44
N PHE A 120 6.52 9.34 11.50
CA PHE A 120 5.22 9.21 10.84
C PHE A 120 4.13 10.00 11.58
N LEU A 121 4.13 9.93 12.91
CA LEU A 121 3.19 10.69 13.72
C LEU A 121 3.42 12.21 13.55
N GLY A 122 4.67 12.64 13.54
CA GLY A 122 5.02 14.03 13.27
C GLY A 122 4.57 14.49 11.90
N SER A 123 4.86 13.72 10.86
CA SER A 123 4.44 14.02 9.48
C SER A 123 2.91 14.05 9.35
N GLY A 124 2.21 13.05 9.92
CA GLY A 124 0.74 13.01 9.93
C GLY A 124 0.13 14.22 10.67
N THR A 125 0.71 14.62 11.80
CA THR A 125 0.28 15.80 12.53
C THR A 125 0.45 17.09 11.71
N VAL A 126 1.57 17.22 10.99
CA VAL A 126 1.81 18.37 10.09
C VAL A 126 0.76 18.41 8.98
N VAL A 127 0.41 17.26 8.38
CA VAL A 127 -0.64 17.19 7.34
C VAL A 127 -1.99 17.62 7.90
N VAL A 128 -2.41 17.08 9.06
CA VAL A 128 -3.68 17.48 9.72
C VAL A 128 -3.68 18.96 10.04
N TRP A 129 -2.57 19.48 10.60
CA TRP A 129 -2.45 20.89 10.96
C TRP A 129 -2.54 21.80 9.72
N ALA A 130 -1.91 21.41 8.61
CA ALA A 130 -1.95 22.17 7.37
C ALA A 130 -3.34 22.20 6.72
N LEU A 131 -4.15 21.15 6.91
CA LEU A 131 -5.47 21.01 6.29
C LEU A 131 -6.64 21.35 7.22
N LYS A 132 -6.39 21.62 8.50
CA LYS A 132 -7.44 21.75 9.54
C LYS A 132 -8.54 22.75 9.21
N ASP A 133 -8.21 23.85 8.54
CA ASP A 133 -9.14 24.94 8.21
C ASP A 133 -9.97 24.63 6.96
N ASP A 134 -9.52 23.66 6.15
CA ASP A 134 -10.17 23.22 4.89
C ASP A 134 -11.03 21.96 5.07
N LEU A 135 -10.81 21.23 6.18
CA LEU A 135 -11.61 20.05 6.50
C LEU A 135 -12.99 20.42 7.04
N THR A 136 -14.04 19.96 6.39
CA THR A 136 -15.43 20.26 6.78
C THR A 136 -16.27 19.00 6.95
N GLY A 137 -17.32 19.10 7.76
CA GLY A 137 -18.27 18.01 7.96
C GLY A 137 -17.61 16.75 8.49
N MET A 138 -17.91 15.61 7.87
CA MET A 138 -17.38 14.31 8.29
C MET A 138 -15.87 14.15 8.08
N PHE A 139 -15.25 14.92 7.16
CA PHE A 139 -13.82 14.84 6.88
C PHE A 139 -12.97 15.41 8.02
N LEU A 140 -13.53 16.25 8.88
CA LEU A 140 -12.85 16.75 10.07
C LEU A 140 -12.38 15.64 11.01
N LEU A 141 -13.13 14.53 11.07
CA LEU A 141 -12.74 13.34 11.85
C LEU A 141 -12.14 12.24 10.99
N ALA A 142 -12.65 12.06 9.78
CA ALA A 142 -12.21 10.96 8.90
C ALA A 142 -10.74 11.08 8.50
N VAL A 143 -10.25 12.27 8.17
CA VAL A 143 -8.85 12.49 7.74
C VAL A 143 -7.86 12.23 8.87
N PRO A 144 -8.02 12.78 10.10
CA PRO A 144 -7.14 12.44 11.22
C PRO A 144 -7.14 10.94 11.57
N ILE A 145 -8.31 10.29 11.57
CA ILE A 145 -8.40 8.84 11.82
C ILE A 145 -7.66 8.07 10.73
N PHE A 146 -7.85 8.44 9.48
CA PHE A 146 -7.17 7.83 8.34
C PHE A 146 -5.65 7.96 8.48
N LEU A 147 -5.14 9.17 8.76
CA LEU A 147 -3.72 9.44 8.96
C LEU A 147 -3.15 8.69 10.17
N LEU A 148 -3.92 8.51 11.24
CA LEU A 148 -3.50 7.68 12.38
C LEU A 148 -3.33 6.23 11.97
N VAL A 149 -4.26 5.66 11.21
CA VAL A 149 -4.20 4.25 10.79
C VAL A 149 -3.05 4.00 9.82
N ILE A 150 -2.81 4.88 8.84
CA ILE A 150 -1.64 4.72 7.95
C ILE A 150 -0.32 4.94 8.70
N THR A 151 -0.30 5.80 9.71
CA THR A 151 0.85 5.96 10.63
C THR A 151 1.16 4.65 11.33
N MET A 152 0.14 3.97 11.88
CA MET A 152 0.30 2.67 12.53
C MET A 152 0.80 1.60 11.55
N MET A 153 0.31 1.59 10.33
CA MET A 153 0.76 0.68 9.26
C MET A 153 2.23 0.93 8.90
N ALA A 154 2.62 2.18 8.67
CA ALA A 154 3.99 2.54 8.33
C ALA A 154 4.96 2.23 9.48
N TRP A 155 4.56 2.51 10.72
CA TRP A 155 5.30 2.12 11.92
C TRP A 155 5.46 0.61 12.04
N ALA A 156 4.37 -0.17 11.91
CA ALA A 156 4.43 -1.62 11.96
C ALA A 156 5.38 -2.21 10.92
N ALA A 157 5.36 -1.65 9.71
CA ALA A 157 6.25 -2.06 8.63
C ALA A 157 7.72 -1.70 8.91
N THR A 158 8.01 -0.51 9.43
CA THR A 158 9.38 -0.08 9.74
C THR A 158 9.97 -0.86 10.92
N THR A 159 9.15 -1.32 11.89
CA THR A 159 9.63 -2.21 12.96
C THR A 159 10.20 -3.53 12.43
N THR A 160 9.79 -3.96 11.22
CA THR A 160 10.35 -5.17 10.60
C THR A 160 11.86 -5.07 10.35
N LEU A 161 12.42 -3.86 10.17
CA LEU A 161 13.85 -3.66 9.94
C LEU A 161 14.70 -4.07 11.16
N VAL A 162 14.19 -3.83 12.37
CA VAL A 162 14.91 -4.13 13.61
C VAL A 162 14.61 -5.54 14.14
N ARG A 163 13.54 -6.16 13.63
CA ARG A 163 13.12 -7.52 14.01
C ARG A 163 13.69 -8.57 13.06
N THR A 164 14.06 -9.71 13.61
CA THR A 164 14.63 -10.83 12.83
C THR A 164 13.57 -11.80 12.30
N TYR A 165 12.28 -11.53 12.48
CA TYR A 165 11.19 -12.42 12.08
C TYR A 165 11.14 -12.68 10.56
N PHE A 166 11.26 -11.63 9.76
CA PHE A 166 11.28 -11.73 8.30
C PHE A 166 12.71 -11.79 7.76
N VAL A 167 12.88 -12.39 6.59
CA VAL A 167 14.17 -12.34 5.86
C VAL A 167 14.53 -10.90 5.46
N PRO A 168 15.83 -10.54 5.32
CA PRO A 168 16.24 -9.15 5.13
C PRO A 168 15.54 -8.43 3.99
N ARG A 169 15.40 -9.07 2.82
CA ARG A 169 14.74 -8.47 1.65
C ARG A 169 13.27 -8.11 1.93
N VAL A 170 12.54 -8.98 2.63
CA VAL A 170 11.13 -8.76 3.00
C VAL A 170 11.00 -7.59 3.97
N ARG A 171 11.91 -7.45 4.93
CA ARG A 171 11.95 -6.31 5.86
C ARG A 171 12.05 -4.98 5.11
N TRP A 172 12.98 -4.91 4.13
CA TRP A 172 13.16 -3.71 3.31
C TRP A 172 11.94 -3.44 2.43
N TRP A 173 11.36 -4.46 1.80
CA TRP A 173 10.14 -4.26 0.98
C TRP A 173 8.97 -3.78 1.83
N ALA A 174 8.79 -4.31 3.04
CA ALA A 174 7.74 -3.88 3.94
C ALA A 174 7.95 -2.42 4.37
N ALA A 175 9.14 -2.09 4.88
CA ALA A 175 9.43 -0.76 5.41
C ALA A 175 9.37 0.31 4.31
N VAL A 176 10.04 0.10 3.18
CA VAL A 176 10.04 1.06 2.06
C VAL A 176 8.66 1.16 1.45
N GLY A 177 7.99 0.02 1.18
CA GLY A 177 6.66 0.01 0.57
C GLY A 177 5.64 0.76 1.41
N ALA A 178 5.57 0.49 2.72
CA ALA A 178 4.65 1.17 3.62
C ALA A 178 4.96 2.67 3.78
N THR A 179 6.25 3.05 3.84
CA THR A 179 6.65 4.47 3.90
C THR A 179 6.25 5.22 2.63
N VAL A 180 6.42 4.59 1.47
CA VAL A 180 6.04 5.18 0.19
C VAL A 180 4.52 5.28 0.06
N ILE A 181 3.74 4.29 0.51
CA ILE A 181 2.27 4.37 0.59
C ILE A 181 1.87 5.52 1.52
N PHE A 182 2.46 5.62 2.72
CA PHE A 182 2.18 6.71 3.65
C PHE A 182 2.41 8.09 3.02
N ALA A 183 3.53 8.27 2.32
CA ALA A 183 3.84 9.53 1.64
C ALA A 183 2.86 9.83 0.50
N SER A 184 2.46 8.80 -0.26
CA SER A 184 1.44 8.91 -1.30
C SER A 184 0.11 9.40 -0.74
N ASP A 185 -0.37 8.77 0.33
CA ASP A 185 -1.68 9.09 0.92
C ASP A 185 -1.69 10.46 1.61
N ALA A 186 -0.57 10.84 2.22
CA ALA A 186 -0.40 12.20 2.72
C ALA A 186 -0.51 13.24 1.58
N ALA A 187 0.07 12.94 0.42
CA ALA A 187 -0.03 13.79 -0.77
C ALA A 187 -1.45 13.81 -1.36
N VAL A 188 -2.17 12.66 -1.36
CA VAL A 188 -3.60 12.59 -1.74
C VAL A 188 -4.46 13.49 -0.86
N ALA A 189 -4.17 13.58 0.45
CA ALA A 189 -4.89 14.48 1.33
C ALA A 189 -4.75 15.94 0.89
N PHE A 190 -3.56 16.36 0.44
CA PHE A 190 -3.38 17.69 -0.14
C PHE A 190 -4.11 17.86 -1.49
N GLU A 191 -4.09 16.84 -2.37
CA GLU A 191 -4.84 16.90 -3.64
C GLU A 191 -6.35 17.08 -3.40
N MET A 192 -6.89 16.46 -2.36
CA MET A 192 -8.32 16.43 -2.10
C MET A 192 -8.83 17.65 -1.31
N PHE A 193 -8.04 18.15 -0.36
CA PHE A 193 -8.51 19.09 0.65
C PHE A 193 -7.81 20.44 0.63
N TYR A 194 -6.62 20.58 0.03
CA TYR A 194 -5.91 21.85 -0.01
C TYR A 194 -6.41 22.72 -1.17
N PRO A 195 -7.09 23.86 -0.92
CA PRO A 195 -7.74 24.66 -1.94
C PRO A 195 -6.85 25.09 -3.10
N PRO A 196 -5.56 25.46 -2.91
CA PRO A 196 -4.68 25.78 -4.03
C PRO A 196 -4.42 24.63 -5.00
N PHE A 197 -4.68 23.38 -4.59
CA PHE A 197 -4.50 22.18 -5.41
C PHE A 197 -5.82 21.59 -5.91
N SER A 198 -6.94 22.02 -5.35
CA SER A 198 -8.28 21.56 -5.76
C SER A 198 -8.97 22.61 -6.64
N PRO A 199 -9.60 22.25 -7.78
CA PRO A 199 -9.82 20.89 -8.30
C PRO A 199 -8.72 20.36 -9.24
N GLN A 200 -7.66 21.13 -9.49
CA GLN A 200 -6.59 20.77 -10.43
C GLN A 200 -5.22 20.77 -9.71
N PRO A 201 -4.83 19.64 -9.10
CA PRO A 201 -3.53 19.55 -8.46
C PRO A 201 -2.38 19.72 -9.48
N PRO A 202 -1.24 20.29 -9.06
CA PRO A 202 -0.07 20.46 -9.93
C PRO A 202 0.39 19.10 -10.50
N MET A 203 0.81 19.10 -11.77
CA MET A 203 1.28 17.89 -12.45
C MET A 203 2.34 17.10 -11.65
N PRO A 204 3.37 17.73 -11.05
CA PRO A 204 4.35 16.99 -10.25
C PRO A 204 3.73 16.24 -9.06
N LEU A 205 2.72 16.82 -8.41
CA LEU A 205 2.02 16.18 -7.29
C LEU A 205 1.24 14.96 -7.77
N GLN A 206 0.50 15.09 -8.87
CA GLN A 206 -0.24 13.96 -9.48
C GLN A 206 0.69 12.82 -9.89
N LEU A 207 1.84 13.12 -10.49
CA LEU A 207 2.85 12.12 -10.86
C LEU A 207 3.43 11.44 -9.62
N PHE A 208 3.76 12.22 -8.59
CA PHE A 208 4.27 11.69 -7.33
C PHE A 208 3.27 10.73 -6.68
N VAL A 209 2.01 11.15 -6.52
CA VAL A 209 0.96 10.32 -5.91
C VAL A 209 0.83 8.99 -6.62
N ARG A 210 0.69 8.99 -7.95
CA ARG A 210 0.49 7.74 -8.70
C ARG A 210 1.72 6.85 -8.70
N ALA A 211 2.89 7.41 -8.95
CA ALA A 211 4.14 6.64 -8.98
C ALA A 211 4.45 6.02 -7.61
N SER A 212 4.32 6.80 -6.53
CA SER A 212 4.57 6.32 -5.17
C SER A 212 3.53 5.29 -4.73
N TYR A 213 2.26 5.50 -5.03
CA TYR A 213 1.19 4.56 -4.72
C TYR A 213 1.46 3.18 -5.33
N ILE A 214 1.66 3.12 -6.65
CA ILE A 214 1.92 1.85 -7.34
C ILE A 214 3.24 1.22 -6.88
N ALA A 215 4.30 2.01 -6.70
CA ALA A 215 5.58 1.49 -6.20
C ALA A 215 5.44 0.85 -4.82
N GLY A 216 4.70 1.49 -3.91
CA GLY A 216 4.45 0.96 -2.57
C GLY A 216 3.67 -0.35 -2.59
N TRP A 217 2.57 -0.42 -3.33
CA TRP A 217 1.78 -1.65 -3.45
C TRP A 217 2.51 -2.77 -4.22
N LEU A 218 3.35 -2.43 -5.19
CA LEU A 218 4.21 -3.40 -5.86
C LEU A 218 5.20 -4.05 -4.87
N LEU A 219 5.79 -3.28 -3.96
CA LEU A 219 6.65 -3.82 -2.90
C LEU A 219 5.86 -4.75 -1.95
N MET A 220 4.61 -4.44 -1.63
CA MET A 220 3.73 -5.34 -0.88
C MET A 220 3.43 -6.63 -1.66
N LEU A 221 3.19 -6.54 -2.98
CA LEU A 221 3.03 -7.72 -3.83
C LEU A 221 4.28 -8.60 -3.85
N LEU A 222 5.49 -8.02 -3.88
CA LEU A 222 6.73 -8.79 -3.83
C LEU A 222 6.83 -9.64 -2.55
N ILE A 223 6.30 -9.16 -1.41
CA ILE A 223 6.23 -9.95 -0.18
C ILE A 223 5.30 -11.15 -0.36
N VAL A 224 4.14 -10.96 -1.00
CA VAL A 224 3.20 -12.06 -1.28
C VAL A 224 3.84 -13.11 -2.19
N CYS A 225 4.62 -12.68 -3.16
CA CYS A 225 5.28 -13.55 -4.13
C CYS A 225 6.55 -14.24 -3.59
N ASP A 226 7.04 -13.87 -2.41
CA ASP A 226 8.27 -14.45 -1.86
C ASP A 226 7.99 -15.83 -1.23
N PRO A 227 8.62 -16.91 -1.71
CA PRO A 227 8.44 -18.22 -1.12
C PRO A 227 9.09 -18.36 0.26
N VAL A 228 10.07 -17.50 0.60
CA VAL A 228 10.82 -17.55 1.86
C VAL A 228 10.55 -16.25 2.62
N LEU A 229 9.46 -16.22 3.35
CA LEU A 229 9.04 -15.03 4.11
C LEU A 229 9.81 -14.88 5.43
N ARG A 230 10.09 -16.01 6.10
CA ARG A 230 10.67 -16.07 7.45
C ARG A 230 11.97 -16.85 7.45
N PHE A 231 12.83 -16.57 8.41
CA PHE A 231 13.83 -17.56 8.81
C PHE A 231 13.11 -18.79 9.39
N ALA A 232 13.54 -19.98 9.01
CA ALA A 232 13.07 -21.19 9.67
C ALA A 232 13.47 -21.09 11.16
N ALA A 233 12.51 -20.74 12.01
CA ALA A 233 12.67 -20.87 13.43
C ALA A 233 12.61 -22.38 13.70
N ASP A 234 13.72 -22.92 14.13
CA ASP A 234 13.89 -24.27 14.71
C ASP A 234 13.18 -25.39 13.91
N GLY A 235 13.88 -26.00 12.96
CA GLY A 235 13.70 -27.39 12.48
C GLY A 235 12.29 -27.96 12.21
N ALA A 236 11.23 -27.30 12.64
CA ALA A 236 9.87 -27.84 12.70
C ALA A 236 9.01 -27.54 11.45
N ASP A 237 9.36 -26.53 10.63
CA ASP A 237 8.53 -26.09 9.50
C ASP A 237 9.21 -26.25 8.12
N MET A 238 10.25 -27.02 7.99
CA MET A 238 10.71 -27.40 6.65
C MET A 238 9.72 -28.41 6.06
N PRO A 239 9.03 -28.09 4.95
CA PRO A 239 8.26 -29.11 4.25
C PRO A 239 9.24 -30.24 3.87
N ALA A 240 8.90 -31.47 4.25
CA ALA A 240 9.70 -32.68 4.06
C ALA A 240 10.01 -33.04 2.58
N ALA A 241 9.75 -32.12 1.65
CA ALA A 241 9.86 -32.33 0.22
C ALA A 241 11.25 -31.98 -0.40
N VAL A 242 12.16 -31.34 0.36
CA VAL A 242 13.48 -30.93 -0.23
C VAL A 242 14.61 -31.92 0.13
N GLY A 243 14.32 -32.92 0.99
CA GLY A 243 15.35 -33.81 1.54
C GLY A 243 15.54 -35.15 0.80
N ARG A 244 14.96 -35.42 -0.37
CA ARG A 244 15.03 -36.74 -1.01
C ARG A 244 15.64 -36.84 -2.43
N GLU A 245 16.20 -35.80 -2.96
CA GLU A 245 16.90 -35.88 -4.28
C GLU A 245 18.43 -35.74 -4.16
N GLY A 246 19.05 -36.52 -3.32
CA GLY A 246 20.52 -36.42 -3.18
C GLY A 246 21.22 -37.64 -2.58
N ARG A 247 20.65 -38.83 -2.70
CA ARG A 247 21.38 -40.09 -2.42
C ARG A 247 20.89 -41.22 -3.33
N SER A 248 21.48 -41.32 -4.49
CA SER A 248 21.63 -42.57 -5.25
C SER A 248 22.92 -42.48 -6.08
#